data_dae04bf4376f59c26c57d3bb6eb15203
#
_entry.id   dae04bf4376f59c26c57d3bb6eb15203
#
_cell.length_a   1.000
_cell.length_b   1.000
_cell.length_c   1.000
_cell.angle_alpha   90.00
_cell.angle_beta   90.00
_cell.angle_gamma   90.00
#
_symmetry.space_group_name_H-M   'P 1'
#
loop_
_entity.id
_entity.type
_entity.pdbx_description
1 polymer ?
#
loop_
_entity_poly.entity_id
_entity_poly.type
_entity_poly.pdbx_seq_one_letter_code
_entity_poly.pdbx_strand_id
1 'polypeptide(L)'
;MKGFFYFMTFNGFCLMAYLSHLRAAFTDPGVIPEGMVAPFQSEYGENKNCEKCLGKPTWKPVRAHHCAECGVCIFKMDHHCPWINNCVGHRNMKYFLQFVFYIMLASGMLSLLCMLSFYNLLTSSNTRLHMNHSVSTSPTR
;
A
#
# COMPACT_ATOMS: atom_id res chain seq x y z
N MET A 1 -27.03 -13.32 7.15
CA MET A 1 -26.31 -13.56 5.85
C MET A 1 -25.46 -12.35 5.42
N LYS A 2 -25.97 -11.10 5.45
CA LYS A 2 -25.21 -9.91 5.01
C LYS A 2 -23.91 -9.67 5.82
N GLY A 3 -23.96 -9.82 7.14
CA GLY A 3 -22.78 -9.62 8.00
C GLY A 3 -21.65 -10.61 7.73
N PHE A 4 -21.97 -11.87 7.46
CA PHE A 4 -21.00 -12.90 7.08
C PHE A 4 -20.32 -12.57 5.75
N PHE A 5 -21.08 -12.08 4.76
CA PHE A 5 -20.54 -11.65 3.48
C PHE A 5 -19.55 -10.49 3.64
N TYR A 6 -19.91 -9.45 4.41
CA TYR A 6 -18.99 -8.33 4.68
C TYR A 6 -17.72 -8.77 5.41
N PHE A 7 -17.85 -9.65 6.38
CA PHE A 7 -16.71 -10.21 7.10
C PHE A 7 -15.75 -10.95 6.15
N MET A 8 -16.27 -11.83 5.30
CA MET A 8 -15.45 -12.58 4.33
C MET A 8 -14.77 -11.67 3.31
N THR A 9 -15.49 -10.68 2.76
CA THR A 9 -14.93 -9.73 1.78
C THR A 9 -13.82 -8.88 2.40
N PHE A 10 -14.02 -8.37 3.61
CA PHE A 10 -13.00 -7.61 4.31
C PHE A 10 -11.73 -8.42 4.59
N ASN A 11 -11.89 -9.64 5.11
CA ASN A 11 -10.75 -10.52 5.36
C ASN A 11 -10.05 -10.93 4.06
N GLY A 12 -10.78 -11.07 2.96
CA GLY A 12 -10.22 -11.30 1.63
C GLY A 12 -9.31 -10.15 1.19
N PHE A 13 -9.74 -8.89 1.33
CA PHE A 13 -8.90 -7.74 1.03
C PHE A 13 -7.67 -7.65 1.96
N CYS A 14 -7.84 -7.92 3.25
CA CYS A 14 -6.73 -7.95 4.20
C CYS A 14 -5.69 -9.03 3.83
N LEU A 15 -6.15 -10.22 3.45
CA LEU A 15 -5.27 -11.31 3.02
C LEU A 15 -4.51 -10.93 1.74
N MET A 16 -5.19 -10.37 0.75
CA MET A 16 -4.56 -9.93 -0.50
C MET A 16 -3.56 -8.80 -0.28
N ALA A 17 -3.87 -7.85 0.61
CA ALA A 17 -2.94 -6.81 1.04
C ALA A 17 -1.69 -7.42 1.69
N TYR A 18 -1.87 -8.34 2.63
CA TYR A 18 -0.78 -9.03 3.32
C TYR A 18 0.13 -9.80 2.36
N LEU A 19 -0.44 -10.60 1.46
CA LEU A 19 0.33 -11.35 0.46
C LEU A 19 1.09 -10.43 -0.49
N SER A 20 0.47 -9.33 -0.91
CA SER A 20 1.11 -8.33 -1.78
C SER A 20 2.23 -7.58 -1.05
N HIS A 21 2.03 -7.27 0.24
CA HIS A 21 3.06 -6.69 1.10
C HIS A 21 4.28 -7.61 1.22
N LEU A 22 4.09 -8.90 1.52
CA LEU A 22 5.18 -9.87 1.59
C LEU A 22 5.94 -9.96 0.25
N ARG A 23 5.21 -10.01 -0.87
CA ARG A 23 5.85 -10.01 -2.19
C ARG A 23 6.64 -8.73 -2.47
N ALA A 24 6.13 -7.56 -2.08
CA ALA A 24 6.86 -6.30 -2.24
C ALA A 24 8.12 -6.26 -1.37
N ALA A 25 8.04 -6.78 -0.13
CA ALA A 25 9.14 -6.80 0.82
C ALA A 25 10.26 -7.77 0.44
N PHE A 26 9.92 -8.96 -0.06
CA PHE A 26 10.90 -10.03 -0.32
C PHE A 26 11.31 -10.17 -1.78
N THR A 27 10.70 -9.43 -2.71
CA THR A 27 11.14 -9.43 -4.11
C THR A 27 12.28 -8.42 -4.30
N ASP A 28 13.36 -8.83 -4.97
CA ASP A 28 14.43 -7.95 -5.40
C ASP A 28 13.86 -6.76 -6.18
N PRO A 29 14.09 -5.50 -5.77
CA PRO A 29 13.55 -4.32 -6.42
C PRO A 29 14.13 -4.05 -7.82
N GLY A 30 15.16 -4.77 -8.22
CA GLY A 30 15.95 -4.56 -9.44
C GLY A 30 17.33 -3.99 -9.11
N VAL A 31 18.01 -4.61 -8.14
CA VAL A 31 19.40 -4.25 -7.79
C VAL A 31 20.30 -4.40 -9.01
N ILE A 32 21.12 -3.38 -9.25
CA ILE A 32 22.15 -3.44 -10.30
C ILE A 32 23.38 -4.06 -9.67
N PRO A 33 23.90 -5.17 -10.25
CA PRO A 33 25.10 -5.83 -9.72
C PRO A 33 26.30 -4.88 -9.66
N GLU A 34 27.06 -4.97 -8.56
CA GLU A 34 28.28 -4.19 -8.39
C GLU A 34 29.31 -4.49 -9.47
N GLY A 35 29.98 -3.44 -9.95
CA GLY A 35 30.99 -3.57 -11.00
C GLY A 35 30.42 -3.90 -12.39
N MET A 36 29.08 -3.84 -12.56
CA MET A 36 28.49 -3.95 -13.90
C MET A 36 29.01 -2.81 -14.78
N VAL A 37 29.52 -3.17 -15.97
CA VAL A 37 29.96 -2.23 -17.00
C VAL A 37 28.84 -2.00 -18.00
N ALA A 38 28.82 -0.81 -18.60
CA ALA A 38 27.88 -0.49 -19.66
C ALA A 38 28.00 -1.47 -20.83
N PRO A 39 26.88 -1.96 -21.39
CA PRO A 39 26.92 -2.67 -22.67
C PRO A 39 27.52 -1.75 -23.76
N PHE A 40 28.28 -2.31 -24.68
CA PHE A 40 29.04 -1.58 -25.73
C PHE A 40 28.16 -0.65 -26.60
N GLN A 41 26.86 -0.89 -26.67
CA GLN A 41 25.89 -0.03 -27.34
C GLN A 41 24.71 0.19 -26.38
N SER A 42 24.86 1.09 -25.41
CA SER A 42 23.70 1.43 -24.59
C SER A 42 22.86 2.46 -25.34
N GLU A 43 21.75 2.03 -25.88
CA GLU A 43 20.65 2.84 -26.42
C GLU A 43 20.07 3.80 -25.36
N TYR A 44 20.56 3.73 -24.11
CA TYR A 44 20.05 4.39 -22.91
C TYR A 44 20.88 5.60 -22.42
N GLY A 45 21.57 6.30 -23.33
CA GLY A 45 22.22 7.59 -23.01
C GLY A 45 23.60 7.47 -22.33
N GLU A 46 24.12 8.59 -21.84
CA GLU A 46 25.47 8.70 -21.30
C GLU A 46 25.78 7.60 -20.26
N ASN A 47 26.92 6.94 -20.44
CA ASN A 47 27.50 5.96 -19.53
C ASN A 47 27.94 6.64 -18.22
N LYS A 48 26.99 6.85 -17.29
CA LYS A 48 27.31 7.35 -15.97
C LYS A 48 27.57 6.17 -15.04
N ASN A 49 28.65 6.26 -14.29
CA ASN A 49 28.92 5.31 -13.20
C ASN A 49 28.48 5.90 -11.87
N CYS A 50 28.02 5.04 -10.97
CA CYS A 50 27.77 5.41 -9.59
C CYS A 50 29.03 5.15 -8.77
N GLU A 51 29.61 6.21 -8.21
CA GLU A 51 30.78 6.13 -7.33
C GLU A 51 30.40 5.81 -5.87
N LYS A 52 29.11 5.86 -5.52
CA LYS A 52 28.61 5.64 -4.18
C LYS A 52 28.31 4.18 -3.84
N CYS A 53 28.32 3.29 -4.85
CA CYS A 53 28.16 1.85 -4.62
C CYS A 53 29.41 1.30 -3.92
N LEU A 54 29.19 0.48 -2.90
CA LEU A 54 30.26 -0.09 -2.08
C LEU A 54 31.20 -0.95 -2.95
N GLY A 55 32.45 -0.52 -3.09
CA GLY A 55 33.57 -1.28 -3.60
C GLY A 55 33.95 -1.05 -5.06
N LYS A 56 33.04 -0.84 -5.99
CA LYS A 56 33.39 -0.65 -7.42
C LYS A 56 32.45 0.31 -8.12
N PRO A 57 32.96 1.19 -9.02
CA PRO A 57 32.13 2.00 -9.88
C PRO A 57 31.15 1.09 -10.66
N THR A 58 29.86 1.31 -10.49
CA THR A 58 28.80 0.49 -11.08
C THR A 58 28.09 1.31 -12.15
N TRP A 59 27.91 0.75 -13.32
CA TRP A 59 27.15 1.40 -14.39
C TRP A 59 25.73 1.76 -13.90
N LYS A 60 25.35 3.00 -14.16
CA LYS A 60 24.08 3.56 -13.74
C LYS A 60 23.22 3.87 -14.97
N PRO A 61 22.35 2.95 -15.40
CA PRO A 61 21.45 3.19 -16.53
C PRO A 61 20.47 4.34 -16.24
N VAL A 62 19.86 4.86 -17.29
CA VAL A 62 18.82 5.89 -17.20
C VAL A 62 17.70 5.39 -16.27
N ARG A 63 17.21 6.27 -15.39
CA ARG A 63 16.21 5.98 -14.35
C ARG A 63 16.68 5.05 -13.22
N ALA A 64 17.96 4.68 -13.17
CA ALA A 64 18.51 4.04 -11.99
C ALA A 64 18.92 5.10 -10.95
N HIS A 65 18.67 4.83 -9.67
CA HIS A 65 19.04 5.70 -8.57
C HIS A 65 19.78 4.90 -7.50
N HIS A 66 20.77 5.54 -6.87
CA HIS A 66 21.46 4.97 -5.72
C HIS A 66 20.60 5.16 -4.47
N CYS A 67 20.32 4.09 -3.78
CA CYS A 67 19.67 4.13 -2.47
C CYS A 67 20.75 4.19 -1.38
N ALA A 68 20.75 5.26 -0.59
CA ALA A 68 21.72 5.41 0.51
C ALA A 68 21.47 4.37 1.62
N GLU A 69 20.22 4.03 1.91
CA GLU A 69 19.84 3.05 2.94
C GLU A 69 20.28 1.62 2.57
N CYS A 70 20.15 1.27 1.28
CA CYS A 70 20.53 -0.05 0.79
C CYS A 70 21.99 -0.14 0.33
N GLY A 71 22.69 1.00 0.11
CA GLY A 71 24.05 1.08 -0.39
C GLY A 71 24.23 0.66 -1.85
N VAL A 72 23.17 0.47 -2.62
CA VAL A 72 23.17 -0.09 -3.98
C VAL A 72 22.35 0.75 -4.96
N CYS A 73 22.61 0.59 -6.25
CA CYS A 73 21.77 1.15 -7.31
C CYS A 73 20.61 0.24 -7.65
N ILE A 74 19.42 0.85 -7.81
CA ILE A 74 18.17 0.16 -8.15
C ILE A 74 17.69 0.66 -9.52
N PHE A 75 17.35 -0.27 -10.42
CA PHE A 75 16.81 0.05 -11.74
C PHE A 75 15.37 0.53 -11.64
N LYS A 76 15.07 1.66 -12.29
CA LYS A 76 13.77 2.35 -12.20
C LYS A 76 13.28 2.49 -10.75
N MET A 77 14.18 2.91 -9.88
CA MET A 77 13.87 3.16 -8.48
C MET A 77 12.81 4.26 -8.36
N ASP A 78 11.79 3.99 -7.55
CA ASP A 78 10.81 5.00 -7.12
C ASP A 78 11.27 5.62 -5.79
N HIS A 79 11.29 4.82 -4.73
CA HIS A 79 11.75 5.26 -3.40
C HIS A 79 12.24 4.08 -2.56
N HIS A 80 12.95 4.36 -1.45
CA HIS A 80 13.13 3.42 -0.35
C HIS A 80 11.89 3.47 0.56
N CYS A 81 11.26 2.34 0.82
CA CYS A 81 10.03 2.26 1.59
C CYS A 81 10.26 1.56 2.94
N PRO A 82 10.25 2.30 4.06
CA PRO A 82 10.42 1.71 5.39
C PRO A 82 9.34 0.70 5.75
N TRP A 83 8.12 0.88 5.23
CA TRP A 83 6.98 0.01 5.53
C TRP A 83 7.14 -1.42 5.00
N ILE A 84 7.87 -1.60 3.91
CA ILE A 84 8.19 -2.92 3.35
C ILE A 84 9.66 -3.29 3.62
N ASN A 85 10.42 -2.42 4.29
CA ASN A 85 11.85 -2.56 4.56
C ASN A 85 12.66 -2.92 3.30
N ASN A 86 12.33 -2.29 2.16
CA ASN A 86 12.93 -2.53 0.86
C ASN A 86 12.77 -1.30 -0.04
N CYS A 87 13.56 -1.21 -1.10
CA CYS A 87 13.29 -0.27 -2.18
C CYS A 87 12.10 -0.71 -3.03
N VAL A 88 11.35 0.27 -3.54
CA VAL A 88 10.36 0.08 -4.60
C VAL A 88 11.05 0.40 -5.93
N GLY A 89 11.12 -0.59 -6.81
CA GLY A 89 11.79 -0.49 -8.09
C GLY A 89 11.14 -1.37 -9.17
N HIS A 90 11.82 -1.53 -10.30
CA HIS A 90 11.23 -2.15 -11.50
C HIS A 90 10.60 -3.53 -11.25
N ARG A 91 11.20 -4.37 -10.40
CA ARG A 91 10.77 -5.76 -10.23
C ARG A 91 9.65 -5.95 -9.20
N ASN A 92 9.57 -5.10 -8.17
CA ASN A 92 8.58 -5.23 -7.10
C ASN A 92 7.49 -4.14 -7.13
N MET A 93 7.57 -3.14 -7.99
CA MET A 93 6.59 -2.04 -8.13
C MET A 93 5.15 -2.55 -8.22
N LYS A 94 4.88 -3.59 -9.01
CA LYS A 94 3.53 -4.14 -9.16
C LYS A 94 2.95 -4.68 -7.85
N TYR A 95 3.78 -5.31 -7.04
CA TYR A 95 3.36 -5.86 -5.74
C TYR A 95 3.10 -4.74 -4.73
N PHE A 96 3.92 -3.70 -4.76
CA PHE A 96 3.70 -2.50 -3.96
C PHE A 96 2.39 -1.81 -4.32
N LEU A 97 2.10 -1.61 -5.60
CA LEU A 97 0.83 -1.03 -6.05
C LEU A 97 -0.38 -1.90 -5.68
N GLN A 98 -0.27 -3.23 -5.78
CA GLN A 98 -1.31 -4.15 -5.31
C GLN A 98 -1.54 -4.03 -3.81
N PHE A 99 -0.49 -3.94 -3.02
CA PHE A 99 -0.56 -3.74 -1.57
C PHE A 99 -1.36 -2.47 -1.23
N VAL A 100 -0.97 -1.33 -1.81
CA VAL A 100 -1.66 -0.04 -1.61
C VAL A 100 -3.12 -0.12 -2.04
N PHE A 101 -3.40 -0.74 -3.18
CA PHE A 101 -4.77 -0.91 -3.70
C PHE A 101 -5.65 -1.71 -2.74
N TYR A 102 -5.19 -2.85 -2.23
CA TYR A 102 -5.98 -3.66 -1.31
C TYR A 102 -6.15 -3.00 0.07
N ILE A 103 -5.16 -2.25 0.55
CA ILE A 103 -5.30 -1.43 1.75
C ILE A 103 -6.40 -0.37 1.56
N MET A 104 -6.43 0.30 0.40
CA MET A 104 -7.49 1.27 0.08
C MET A 104 -8.89 0.62 0.09
N LEU A 105 -9.03 -0.57 -0.51
CA LEU A 105 -10.32 -1.28 -0.51
C LEU A 105 -10.75 -1.69 0.89
N ALA A 106 -9.84 -2.24 1.70
CA ALA A 106 -10.13 -2.65 3.07
C ALA A 106 -10.51 -1.45 3.95
N SER A 107 -9.75 -0.37 3.92
CA SER A 107 -10.01 0.83 4.71
C SER A 107 -11.28 1.56 4.27
N GLY A 108 -11.54 1.64 2.95
CA GLY A 108 -12.75 2.23 2.41
C GLY A 108 -14.00 1.44 2.82
N MET A 109 -13.95 0.11 2.75
CA MET A 109 -15.04 -0.76 3.21
C MET A 109 -15.30 -0.60 4.71
N LEU A 110 -14.24 -0.59 5.53
CA LEU A 110 -14.37 -0.39 6.98
C LEU A 110 -14.97 0.97 7.31
N SER A 111 -14.50 2.03 6.66
CA SER A 111 -15.03 3.40 6.83
C SER A 111 -16.52 3.47 6.49
N LEU A 112 -16.93 2.85 5.38
CA LEU A 112 -18.33 2.81 4.97
C LEU A 112 -19.20 2.07 6.02
N LEU A 113 -18.74 0.92 6.51
CA LEU A 113 -19.47 0.15 7.53
C LEU A 113 -19.59 0.92 8.86
N CYS A 114 -18.53 1.62 9.25
CA CYS A 114 -18.56 2.49 10.44
C CYS A 114 -19.55 3.65 10.27
N MET A 115 -19.56 4.32 9.13
CA MET A 115 -20.50 5.41 8.83
C MET A 115 -21.96 4.92 8.85
N LEU A 116 -22.26 3.77 8.21
CA LEU A 116 -23.58 3.18 8.21
C LEU A 116 -24.06 2.78 9.63
N SER A 117 -23.16 2.20 10.43
CA SER A 117 -23.44 1.85 11.82
C SER A 117 -23.72 3.07 12.67
N PHE A 118 -22.94 4.13 12.51
CA PHE A 118 -23.13 5.39 13.21
C PHE A 118 -24.45 6.05 12.82
N TYR A 119 -24.78 6.09 11.52
CA TYR A 119 -26.06 6.60 11.03
C TYR A 119 -27.25 5.84 11.66
N ASN A 120 -27.20 4.51 11.66
CA ASN A 120 -28.25 3.68 12.26
C ASN A 120 -28.40 3.93 13.77
N LEU A 121 -27.31 4.14 14.48
CA LEU A 121 -27.32 4.46 15.91
C LEU A 121 -28.02 5.80 16.17
N LEU A 122 -27.68 6.85 15.42
CA LEU A 122 -28.30 8.17 15.54
C LEU A 122 -29.80 8.11 15.26
N THR A 123 -30.20 7.41 14.19
CA THR A 123 -31.60 7.29 13.79
C THR A 123 -32.40 6.53 14.86
N SER A 124 -31.85 5.44 15.38
CA SER A 124 -32.46 4.65 16.47
C SER A 124 -32.62 5.46 17.75
N SER A 125 -31.62 6.26 18.11
CA SER A 125 -31.67 7.14 19.28
C SER A 125 -32.77 8.19 19.13
N ASN A 126 -32.89 8.82 17.96
CA ASN A 126 -33.89 9.82 17.68
C ASN A 126 -35.33 9.24 17.75
N THR A 127 -35.53 8.05 17.19
CA THR A 127 -36.83 7.34 17.28
C THR A 127 -37.22 7.03 18.71
N ARG A 128 -36.27 6.60 19.57
CA ARG A 128 -36.53 6.34 20.99
C ARG A 128 -36.94 7.62 21.75
N LEU A 129 -36.29 8.74 21.49
CA LEU A 129 -36.63 10.03 22.10
C LEU A 129 -38.04 10.47 21.72
N HIS A 130 -38.43 10.32 20.46
CA HIS A 130 -39.78 10.64 20.00
C HIS A 130 -40.84 9.77 20.62
N MET A 131 -40.61 8.45 20.77
CA MET A 131 -41.54 7.54 21.42
C MET A 131 -41.73 7.89 22.91
N ASN A 132 -40.64 8.15 23.63
CA ASN A 132 -40.72 8.51 25.05
C ASN A 132 -41.48 9.83 25.27
N HIS A 133 -41.29 10.80 24.39
CA HIS A 133 -42.02 12.07 24.45
C HIS A 133 -43.53 11.85 24.21
N SER A 134 -43.91 11.02 23.25
CA SER A 134 -45.31 10.71 22.93
C SER A 134 -46.02 9.98 24.06
N VAL A 135 -45.33 9.09 24.79
CA VAL A 135 -45.88 8.38 25.93
C VAL A 135 -46.07 9.33 27.12
N SER A 136 -45.16 10.28 27.34
CA SER A 136 -45.23 11.26 28.42
C SER A 136 -46.36 12.30 28.24
N THR A 137 -46.81 12.53 27.00
CA THR A 137 -47.86 13.53 26.69
C THR A 137 -49.26 12.93 26.54
N SER A 138 -49.45 11.60 26.70
CA SER A 138 -50.78 11.00 26.70
C SER A 138 -51.49 11.31 28.02
N PRO A 139 -52.66 11.99 28.00
CA PRO A 139 -53.43 12.28 29.22
C PRO A 139 -53.96 10.95 29.81
N THR A 140 -53.59 10.67 31.05
CA THR A 140 -54.19 9.61 31.84
C THR A 140 -55.70 9.91 31.97
N ARG A 141 -56.55 9.05 31.44
CA ARG A 141 -57.99 9.04 31.68
C ARG A 141 -58.29 8.38 32.98
#